data_d4b2ba9cbaa8738efcef2f87378ca626
#
_entry.id   d4b2ba9cbaa8738efcef2f87378ca626
#
_cell.length_a   1.000
_cell.length_b   1.000
_cell.length_c   1.000
_cell.angle_alpha   90.00
_cell.angle_beta   90.00
_cell.angle_gamma   90.00
#
_symmetry.space_group_name_H-M   'P 1'
#
loop_
_entity.id
_entity.type
_entity.pdbx_description
1 polymer ?
#
loop_
_entity_poly.entity_id
_entity_poly.type
_entity_poly.pdbx_seq_one_letter_code
_entity_poly.pdbx_strand_id
1 'polypeptide(L)'
;YIPTTTAAVTRNDDVVSVSGAVSGSIGQTEGSIYAEVNIQKLLGTTQRAIIDIGQTNNRLFLGYGNGITNQIRFLLQTSFGGLVDFQSAATTTGIIRIAVGYKDNDSAMYVNGVSVSPLSNGSFTATLTSLTQLSIGSSFNVGETHFLNDKIVEISLFNTRLSNTALQNMTL
;
A
#
# COMPACT_ATOMS: atom_id res chain seq x y z
N TYR A 1 13.30 23.42 -3.00
CA TYR A 1 13.81 24.03 -4.24
C TYR A 1 15.33 23.87 -4.30
N ILE A 2 15.83 23.25 -5.34
CA ILE A 2 17.27 23.15 -5.63
C ILE A 2 17.57 24.11 -6.77
N PRO A 3 18.25 25.23 -6.52
CA PRO A 3 18.61 26.17 -7.60
C PRO A 3 19.67 25.54 -8.53
N THR A 4 19.34 25.41 -9.81
CA THR A 4 20.26 24.93 -10.85
C THR A 4 20.72 26.12 -11.66
N THR A 5 22.03 26.43 -11.65
CA THR A 5 22.59 27.58 -12.36
C THR A 5 23.22 27.19 -13.69
N THR A 6 23.87 26.02 -13.79
CA THR A 6 24.64 25.64 -14.99
C THR A 6 24.62 24.14 -15.30
N ALA A 7 24.13 23.30 -14.43
CA ALA A 7 24.08 21.84 -14.63
C ALA A 7 22.79 21.26 -14.07
N ALA A 8 22.33 20.16 -14.65
CA ALA A 8 21.25 19.38 -14.08
C ALA A 8 21.68 18.81 -12.72
N VAL A 9 20.88 19.03 -11.69
CA VAL A 9 21.10 18.45 -10.37
C VAL A 9 20.11 17.31 -10.20
N THR A 10 20.62 16.11 -9.95
CA THR A 10 19.77 14.95 -9.62
C THR A 10 19.31 15.11 -8.17
N ARG A 11 18.01 15.15 -7.96
CA ARG A 11 17.42 15.02 -6.63
C ARG A 11 17.34 13.54 -6.27
N ASN A 12 17.80 13.18 -5.09
CA ASN A 12 17.53 11.84 -4.56
C ASN A 12 16.04 11.69 -4.27
N ASP A 13 15.55 10.47 -4.42
CA ASP A 13 14.16 10.15 -4.08
C ASP A 13 13.91 10.35 -2.58
N ASP A 14 12.72 10.89 -2.25
CA ASP A 14 12.31 11.05 -0.87
C ASP A 14 11.91 9.69 -0.31
N VAL A 15 12.67 9.19 0.64
CA VAL A 15 12.39 7.93 1.33
C VAL A 15 11.95 8.24 2.76
N VAL A 16 10.71 7.91 3.10
CA VAL A 16 10.21 7.94 4.47
C VAL A 16 10.12 6.51 4.97
N SER A 17 10.96 6.16 5.93
CA SER A 17 10.97 4.83 6.53
C SER A 17 11.07 4.89 8.05
N VAL A 18 10.41 3.95 8.71
CA VAL A 18 10.51 3.74 10.14
C VAL A 18 10.96 2.29 10.36
N SER A 19 11.99 2.10 11.16
CA SER A 19 12.46 0.78 11.60
C SER A 19 12.14 0.58 13.08
N GLY A 20 11.85 -0.64 13.45
CA GLY A 20 11.46 -1.02 14.82
C GLY A 20 10.03 -1.55 14.89
N ALA A 21 9.46 -1.63 16.06
CA ALA A 21 8.12 -2.19 16.25
C ALA A 21 7.06 -1.23 15.70
N VAL A 22 6.58 -1.50 14.49
CA VAL A 22 5.40 -0.82 13.90
C VAL A 22 4.10 -1.44 14.41
N SER A 23 4.21 -2.49 15.22
CA SER A 23 3.10 -3.27 15.78
C SER A 23 2.13 -2.48 16.66
N GLY A 24 2.51 -1.29 17.13
CA GLY A 24 1.60 -0.39 17.83
C GLY A 24 0.71 0.44 16.89
N SER A 25 1.10 0.60 15.63
CA SER A 25 0.39 1.41 14.65
C SER A 25 -0.44 0.57 13.69
N ILE A 26 -0.04 -0.67 13.44
CA ILE A 26 -0.78 -1.62 12.60
C ILE A 26 -0.79 -3.00 13.26
N GLY A 27 -1.95 -3.65 13.29
CA GLY A 27 -2.10 -4.96 13.91
C GLY A 27 -1.44 -6.08 13.10
N GLN A 28 -0.94 -7.11 13.79
CA GLN A 28 -0.30 -8.26 13.16
C GLN A 28 -1.28 -9.35 12.74
N THR A 29 -2.48 -9.36 13.30
CA THR A 29 -3.56 -10.33 13.01
C THR A 29 -4.72 -9.68 12.27
N GLU A 30 -4.92 -8.40 12.47
CA GLU A 30 -5.92 -7.58 11.80
C GLU A 30 -5.47 -6.12 11.79
N GLY A 31 -6.02 -5.34 10.88
CA GLY A 31 -5.78 -3.91 10.82
C GLY A 31 -6.49 -3.25 9.67
N SER A 32 -6.31 -1.94 9.55
CA SER A 32 -6.81 -1.20 8.39
C SER A 32 -5.82 -0.13 7.97
N ILE A 33 -5.83 0.17 6.68
CA ILE A 33 -4.99 1.19 6.05
C ILE A 33 -5.91 2.09 5.25
N TYR A 34 -5.78 3.39 5.44
CA TYR A 34 -6.32 4.39 4.53
C TYR A 34 -5.18 5.13 3.86
N ALA A 35 -5.32 5.40 2.58
CA ALA A 35 -4.39 6.22 1.82
C ALA A 35 -5.14 7.14 0.84
N GLU A 36 -4.77 8.41 0.81
CA GLU A 36 -5.15 9.35 -0.24
C GLU A 36 -3.91 9.75 -1.02
N VAL A 37 -3.92 9.50 -2.32
CA VAL A 37 -2.80 9.80 -3.22
C VAL A 37 -3.29 10.60 -4.40
N ASN A 38 -2.45 11.50 -4.91
CA ASN A 38 -2.72 12.23 -6.15
C ASN A 38 -1.79 11.70 -7.24
N ILE A 39 -2.31 10.83 -8.08
CA ILE A 39 -1.60 10.21 -9.21
C ILE A 39 -1.53 11.22 -10.36
N GLN A 40 -0.34 11.71 -10.65
CA GLN A 40 -0.12 12.69 -11.70
C GLN A 40 0.13 12.06 -13.06
N LYS A 41 0.73 10.85 -13.07
CA LYS A 41 1.08 10.15 -14.31
C LYS A 41 0.81 8.65 -14.19
N LEU A 42 0.06 8.12 -15.15
CA LEU A 42 -0.11 6.69 -15.32
C LEU A 42 1.17 6.09 -15.95
N LEU A 43 1.73 5.05 -15.33
CA LEU A 43 2.97 4.41 -15.79
C LEU A 43 2.79 2.93 -16.19
N GLY A 44 1.59 2.58 -16.57
CA GLY A 44 1.31 1.24 -17.05
C GLY A 44 1.49 0.17 -15.95
N THR A 45 2.38 -0.79 -16.20
CA THR A 45 2.61 -1.94 -15.31
C THR A 45 3.72 -1.72 -14.28
N THR A 46 4.38 -0.57 -14.28
CA THR A 46 5.47 -0.29 -13.34
C THR A 46 4.95 -0.28 -11.91
N GLN A 47 5.51 -1.13 -11.07
CA GLN A 47 5.15 -1.18 -9.66
C GLN A 47 5.59 0.08 -8.93
N ARG A 48 4.72 0.59 -8.03
CA ARG A 48 4.99 1.73 -7.17
C ARG A 48 4.35 1.50 -5.82
N ALA A 49 5.12 1.64 -4.78
CA ALA A 49 4.63 1.47 -3.43
C ALA A 49 4.05 2.79 -2.90
N ILE A 50 2.80 2.75 -2.46
CA ILE A 50 2.21 3.80 -1.61
C ILE A 50 2.69 3.57 -0.18
N ILE A 51 2.55 2.33 0.29
CA ILE A 51 3.01 1.88 1.59
C ILE A 51 3.48 0.43 1.49
N ASP A 52 4.55 0.12 2.18
CA ASP A 52 5.10 -1.22 2.26
C ASP A 52 5.52 -1.50 3.70
N ILE A 53 4.98 -2.55 4.30
CA ILE A 53 5.17 -2.89 5.71
C ILE A 53 5.61 -4.34 5.83
N GLY A 54 6.67 -4.60 6.60
CA GLY A 54 7.15 -5.95 6.87
C GLY A 54 8.51 -6.25 6.29
N GLN A 55 8.67 -7.44 5.76
CA GLN A 55 9.88 -7.96 5.11
C GLN A 55 9.50 -8.84 3.93
N THR A 56 10.49 -9.26 3.13
CA THR A 56 10.33 -9.97 1.86
C THR A 56 9.27 -11.08 1.85
N ASN A 57 9.15 -11.84 2.92
CA ASN A 57 8.25 -13.00 3.01
C ASN A 57 7.05 -12.81 3.95
N ASN A 58 7.01 -11.70 4.70
CA ASN A 58 5.88 -11.30 5.55
C ASN A 58 5.63 -9.83 5.28
N ARG A 59 4.74 -9.55 4.36
CA ARG A 59 4.61 -8.23 3.75
C ARG A 59 3.17 -7.81 3.61
N LEU A 60 2.94 -6.57 3.88
CA LEU A 60 1.74 -5.81 3.62
C LEU A 60 2.10 -4.74 2.60
N PHE A 61 1.62 -4.87 1.40
CA PHE A 61 1.90 -3.94 0.30
C PHE A 61 0.61 -3.30 -0.18
N LEU A 62 0.58 -1.99 -0.21
CA LEU A 62 -0.41 -1.20 -0.93
C LEU A 62 0.31 -0.37 -1.97
N GLY A 63 -0.03 -0.53 -3.22
CA GLY A 63 0.69 0.12 -4.28
C GLY A 63 -0.08 0.19 -5.58
N TYR A 64 0.63 0.57 -6.61
CA TYR A 64 0.10 0.87 -7.93
C TYR A 64 0.90 0.12 -8.98
N GLY A 65 0.25 -0.37 -10.01
CA GLY A 65 0.86 -1.09 -11.13
C GLY A 65 1.10 -2.56 -10.83
N ASN A 66 2.21 -2.94 -10.24
CA ASN A 66 2.60 -4.30 -9.85
C ASN A 66 2.24 -5.41 -10.87
N GLY A 67 2.68 -5.24 -12.12
CA GLY A 67 2.41 -6.19 -13.21
C GLY A 67 1.03 -6.05 -13.86
N ILE A 68 0.15 -5.20 -13.33
CA ILE A 68 -1.18 -4.90 -13.83
C ILE A 68 -1.29 -3.43 -14.25
N THR A 69 -1.96 -3.20 -15.36
CA THR A 69 -1.99 -1.86 -15.97
C THR A 69 -2.85 -0.90 -15.16
N ASN A 70 -2.21 0.11 -14.56
CA ASN A 70 -2.89 1.24 -13.90
C ASN A 70 -3.91 0.83 -12.82
N GLN A 71 -3.62 -0.22 -12.05
CA GLN A 71 -4.50 -0.68 -10.98
C GLN A 71 -3.88 -0.46 -9.60
N ILE A 72 -4.70 -0.21 -8.61
CA ILE A 72 -4.29 -0.27 -7.20
C ILE A 72 -4.32 -1.72 -6.76
N ARG A 73 -3.27 -2.16 -6.11
CA ARG A 73 -3.16 -3.51 -5.55
C ARG A 73 -2.90 -3.44 -4.05
N PHE A 74 -3.63 -4.23 -3.31
CA PHE A 74 -3.30 -4.60 -1.94
C PHE A 74 -2.89 -6.06 -1.91
N LEU A 75 -1.72 -6.34 -1.36
CA LEU A 75 -1.15 -7.67 -1.22
C LEU A 75 -0.73 -7.90 0.22
N LEU A 76 -1.27 -8.94 0.84
CA LEU A 76 -0.80 -9.48 2.09
C LEU A 76 -0.20 -10.86 1.80
N GLN A 77 1.09 -10.99 2.08
CA GLN A 77 1.87 -12.21 1.83
C GLN A 77 2.54 -12.66 3.12
N THR A 78 2.52 -13.96 3.38
CA THR A 78 3.27 -14.58 4.46
C THR A 78 4.20 -15.67 3.92
N SER A 79 5.25 -16.02 4.68
CA SER A 79 6.21 -17.09 4.30
C SER A 79 5.58 -18.48 4.22
N PHE A 80 4.40 -18.67 4.81
CA PHE A 80 3.70 -19.95 4.82
C PHE A 80 2.54 -20.04 3.81
N GLY A 81 2.45 -19.10 2.87
CA GLY A 81 1.28 -18.93 2.02
C GLY A 81 0.23 -18.05 2.72
N GLY A 82 -1.02 -18.16 2.34
CA GLY A 82 -2.05 -17.21 2.76
C GLY A 82 -1.83 -15.90 2.01
N LEU A 83 -2.59 -15.75 0.95
CA LEU A 83 -2.50 -14.57 0.11
C LEU A 83 -3.84 -13.86 0.17
N VAL A 84 -3.82 -12.62 0.63
CA VAL A 84 -4.90 -11.69 0.38
C VAL A 84 -4.44 -10.79 -0.75
N ASP A 85 -5.15 -10.80 -1.86
CA ASP A 85 -4.83 -10.03 -3.05
C ASP A 85 -6.08 -9.34 -3.59
N PHE A 86 -6.05 -8.02 -3.60
CA PHE A 86 -7.08 -7.18 -4.20
C PHE A 86 -6.47 -6.37 -5.32
N GLN A 87 -7.16 -6.33 -6.45
CA GLN A 87 -6.79 -5.49 -7.59
C GLN A 87 -8.00 -4.69 -8.04
N SER A 88 -7.88 -3.37 -8.01
CA SER A 88 -8.96 -2.48 -8.45
C SER A 88 -9.16 -2.56 -9.97
N ALA A 89 -10.26 -2.00 -10.46
CA ALA A 89 -10.32 -1.58 -11.86
C ALA A 89 -9.18 -0.58 -12.17
N ALA A 90 -8.86 -0.40 -13.44
CA ALA A 90 -7.85 0.58 -13.84
C ALA A 90 -8.23 1.98 -13.33
N THR A 91 -7.26 2.65 -12.71
CA THR A 91 -7.42 4.01 -12.19
C THR A 91 -7.07 5.05 -13.25
N THR A 92 -7.49 6.27 -13.02
CA THR A 92 -7.12 7.46 -13.79
C THR A 92 -6.16 8.33 -12.99
N THR A 93 -5.63 9.37 -13.60
CA THR A 93 -4.92 10.44 -12.87
C THR A 93 -5.89 11.21 -11.97
N GLY A 94 -5.35 11.84 -10.94
CA GLY A 94 -6.09 12.61 -9.96
C GLY A 94 -6.04 12.00 -8.57
N ILE A 95 -6.96 12.44 -7.71
CA ILE A 95 -7.05 11.96 -6.34
C ILE A 95 -7.68 10.57 -6.32
N ILE A 96 -6.98 9.64 -5.68
CA ILE A 96 -7.44 8.28 -5.44
C ILE A 96 -7.47 8.06 -3.92
N ARG A 97 -8.63 7.68 -3.40
CA ARG A 97 -8.82 7.30 -2.00
C ARG A 97 -8.94 5.80 -1.89
N ILE A 98 -8.18 5.21 -1.01
CA ILE A 98 -8.07 3.77 -0.85
C ILE A 98 -8.24 3.44 0.63
N ALA A 99 -9.12 2.50 0.94
CA ALA A 99 -9.24 1.94 2.28
C ALA A 99 -9.22 0.42 2.22
N VAL A 100 -8.38 -0.18 3.05
CA VAL A 100 -8.22 -1.63 3.15
C VAL A 100 -8.40 -2.04 4.60
N GLY A 101 -9.22 -3.05 4.84
CA GLY A 101 -9.26 -3.77 6.10
C GLY A 101 -8.79 -5.20 5.86
N TYR A 102 -7.89 -5.69 6.70
CA TYR A 102 -7.42 -7.08 6.65
C TYR A 102 -7.65 -7.77 7.99
N LYS A 103 -8.13 -8.98 7.91
CA LYS A 103 -8.31 -9.94 8.99
C LYS A 103 -8.45 -11.32 8.38
N ASP A 104 -8.12 -12.36 9.14
CA ASP A 104 -8.25 -13.74 8.66
C ASP A 104 -9.67 -14.02 8.11
N ASN A 105 -9.75 -14.44 6.85
CA ASN A 105 -10.99 -14.70 6.11
C ASN A 105 -11.99 -13.51 6.04
N ASP A 106 -11.59 -12.30 6.47
CA ASP A 106 -12.43 -11.11 6.46
C ASP A 106 -11.64 -9.88 6.04
N SER A 107 -11.16 -9.87 4.81
CA SER A 107 -10.50 -8.70 4.23
C SER A 107 -11.40 -8.00 3.23
N ALA A 108 -11.29 -6.67 3.14
CA ALA A 108 -12.05 -5.86 2.20
C ALA A 108 -11.21 -4.67 1.73
N MET A 109 -11.46 -4.23 0.49
CA MET A 109 -10.83 -3.05 -0.10
C MET A 109 -11.87 -2.19 -0.79
N TYR A 110 -11.73 -0.88 -0.64
CA TYR A 110 -12.53 0.14 -1.32
C TYR A 110 -11.61 1.14 -2.00
N VAL A 111 -11.98 1.54 -3.22
CA VAL A 111 -11.29 2.59 -3.98
C VAL A 111 -12.34 3.58 -4.49
N ASN A 112 -12.23 4.84 -4.09
CA ASN A 112 -13.17 5.92 -4.44
C ASN A 112 -14.64 5.50 -4.23
N GLY A 113 -14.97 4.96 -3.06
CA GLY A 113 -16.32 4.52 -2.67
C GLY A 113 -16.73 3.16 -3.25
N VAL A 114 -15.96 2.58 -4.16
CA VAL A 114 -16.30 1.33 -4.85
C VAL A 114 -15.61 0.15 -4.19
N SER A 115 -16.40 -0.88 -3.86
CA SER A 115 -15.86 -2.15 -3.34
C SER A 115 -15.04 -2.87 -4.43
N VAL A 116 -13.88 -3.39 -4.05
CA VAL A 116 -13.00 -4.18 -4.90
C VAL A 116 -13.17 -5.66 -4.53
N SER A 117 -13.44 -6.50 -5.53
CA SER A 117 -13.50 -7.95 -5.33
C SER A 117 -12.08 -8.52 -5.15
N PRO A 118 -11.85 -9.41 -4.18
CA PRO A 118 -10.55 -10.04 -4.02
C PRO A 118 -10.26 -11.02 -5.16
N LEU A 119 -9.02 -11.11 -5.58
CA LEU A 119 -8.51 -12.22 -6.39
C LEU A 119 -8.22 -13.43 -5.50
N SER A 120 -7.76 -13.18 -4.29
CA SER A 120 -7.57 -14.15 -3.24
C SER A 120 -7.91 -13.50 -1.89
N ASN A 121 -8.68 -14.19 -1.07
CA ASN A 121 -8.99 -13.81 0.30
C ASN A 121 -8.77 -15.04 1.18
N GLY A 122 -7.53 -15.53 1.13
CA GLY A 122 -7.12 -16.72 1.85
C GLY A 122 -6.97 -16.49 3.35
N SER A 123 -7.02 -17.58 4.09
CA SER A 123 -6.70 -17.58 5.51
C SER A 123 -5.22 -17.27 5.71
N PHE A 124 -4.90 -16.32 6.57
CA PHE A 124 -3.56 -16.06 7.07
C PHE A 124 -3.54 -16.29 8.58
N THR A 125 -3.68 -17.52 9.00
CA THR A 125 -3.57 -17.91 10.42
C THR A 125 -2.17 -17.70 10.99
N ALA A 126 -1.18 -17.49 10.12
CA ALA A 126 0.15 -17.13 10.56
C ALA A 126 0.18 -15.64 10.93
N THR A 127 0.47 -15.34 12.16
CA THR A 127 0.73 -14.00 12.65
C THR A 127 1.74 -13.30 11.73
N LEU A 128 1.45 -12.10 11.30
CA LEU A 128 2.39 -11.25 10.57
C LEU A 128 3.53 -10.81 11.51
N THR A 129 4.30 -11.78 12.00
CA THR A 129 5.27 -11.61 13.10
C THR A 129 6.43 -10.68 12.81
N SER A 130 6.52 -10.17 11.60
CA SER A 130 7.68 -9.41 11.12
C SER A 130 7.33 -8.06 10.53
N LEU A 131 6.23 -7.44 10.94
CA LEU A 131 5.91 -6.06 10.56
C LEU A 131 6.79 -5.09 11.36
N THR A 132 8.09 -5.10 11.09
CA THR A 132 9.09 -4.31 11.83
C THR A 132 9.59 -3.09 11.05
N GLN A 133 9.29 -3.03 9.77
CA GLN A 133 9.64 -1.91 8.90
C GLN A 133 8.41 -1.35 8.24
N LEU A 134 8.37 -0.04 8.11
CA LEU A 134 7.38 0.70 7.34
C LEU A 134 8.11 1.60 6.35
N SER A 135 7.73 1.52 5.09
CA SER A 135 8.18 2.41 4.03
C SER A 135 6.98 3.10 3.40
N ILE A 136 7.05 4.39 3.23
CA ILE A 136 6.02 5.23 2.59
C ILE A 136 6.59 5.82 1.31
N GLY A 137 5.87 5.66 0.21
CA GLY A 137 6.28 6.14 -1.12
C GLY A 137 7.39 5.33 -1.76
N SER A 138 7.86 4.27 -1.12
CA SER A 138 8.89 3.37 -1.65
C SER A 138 8.69 1.94 -1.14
N SER A 139 9.23 0.97 -1.89
CA SER A 139 9.34 -0.42 -1.43
C SER A 139 10.71 -0.66 -0.81
N PHE A 140 10.77 -1.51 0.22
CA PHE A 140 12.04 -1.93 0.84
C PHE A 140 12.61 -3.24 0.28
N ASN A 141 12.02 -3.82 -0.76
CA ASN A 141 12.63 -4.94 -1.45
C ASN A 141 13.98 -4.53 -2.02
N VAL A 142 15.04 -5.18 -1.55
CA VAL A 142 16.41 -4.89 -1.93
C VAL A 142 16.59 -5.03 -3.44
N GLY A 143 17.03 -3.96 -4.08
CA GLY A 143 17.29 -3.91 -5.53
C GLY A 143 16.12 -3.44 -6.38
N GLU A 144 14.98 -3.12 -5.79
CA GLU A 144 13.81 -2.62 -6.52
C GLU A 144 13.61 -1.12 -6.31
N THR A 145 13.53 -0.38 -7.40
CA THR A 145 13.31 1.07 -7.43
C THR A 145 11.82 1.37 -7.59
N HIS A 146 11.01 0.92 -6.64
CA HIS A 146 9.55 1.09 -6.70
C HIS A 146 9.09 2.34 -5.94
N PHE A 147 9.59 3.48 -6.37
CA PHE A 147 9.20 4.77 -5.82
C PHE A 147 7.84 5.21 -6.39
N LEU A 148 6.99 5.76 -5.53
CA LEU A 148 5.69 6.27 -5.95
C LEU A 148 5.83 7.41 -6.96
N ASN A 149 6.74 8.35 -6.70
CA ASN A 149 6.98 9.56 -7.53
C ASN A 149 5.71 10.38 -7.79
N ASP A 150 4.71 10.24 -6.92
CA ASP A 150 3.44 10.94 -6.91
C ASP A 150 3.23 11.56 -5.52
N LYS A 151 2.17 12.35 -5.36
CA LYS A 151 1.91 13.01 -4.07
C LYS A 151 1.06 12.11 -3.18
N ILE A 152 1.56 11.80 -1.99
CA ILE A 152 0.78 11.24 -0.89
C ILE A 152 0.16 12.42 -0.14
N VAL A 153 -1.16 12.40 0.00
CA VAL A 153 -1.92 13.42 0.72
C VAL A 153 -2.11 13.01 2.18
N GLU A 154 -2.50 11.75 2.37
CA GLU A 154 -2.73 11.19 3.70
C GLU A 154 -2.43 9.70 3.73
N ILE A 155 -1.93 9.21 4.86
CA ILE A 155 -1.90 7.79 5.24
C ILE A 155 -2.33 7.69 6.69
N SER A 156 -3.31 6.83 6.95
CA SER A 156 -3.77 6.49 8.30
C SER A 156 -3.71 4.99 8.51
N LEU A 157 -3.15 4.57 9.64
CA LEU A 157 -3.01 3.18 10.03
C LEU A 157 -3.86 2.89 11.27
N PHE A 158 -4.53 1.76 11.28
CA PHE A 158 -5.38 1.32 12.37
C PHE A 158 -4.97 -0.11 12.76
N ASN A 159 -4.84 -0.36 14.05
CA ASN A 159 -4.48 -1.67 14.58
C ASN A 159 -5.67 -2.65 14.66
N THR A 160 -6.85 -2.22 14.22
CA THR A 160 -8.06 -3.02 14.14
C THR A 160 -8.63 -3.01 12.73
N ARG A 161 -9.36 -4.05 12.38
CA ARG A 161 -10.11 -4.12 11.13
C ARG A 161 -11.39 -3.27 11.26
N LEU A 162 -11.45 -2.16 10.53
CA LEU A 162 -12.62 -1.28 10.47
C LEU A 162 -13.77 -1.96 9.69
N SER A 163 -15.02 -1.62 10.01
CA SER A 163 -16.18 -2.15 9.29
C SER A 163 -16.17 -1.76 7.81
N ASN A 164 -16.81 -2.56 6.96
CA ASN A 164 -16.92 -2.27 5.52
C ASN A 164 -17.54 -0.90 5.25
N THR A 165 -18.54 -0.51 6.04
CA THR A 165 -19.17 0.80 5.94
C THR A 165 -18.17 1.92 6.29
N ALA A 166 -17.35 1.73 7.32
CA ALA A 166 -16.32 2.72 7.69
C ALA A 166 -15.27 2.85 6.58
N LEU A 167 -14.76 1.73 6.05
CA LEU A 167 -13.81 1.71 4.94
C LEU A 167 -14.37 2.40 3.70
N GLN A 168 -15.63 2.13 3.35
CA GLN A 168 -16.30 2.77 2.22
C GLN A 168 -16.42 4.28 2.42
N ASN A 169 -16.91 4.70 3.58
CA ASN A 169 -17.11 6.14 3.88
C ASN A 169 -15.82 6.94 3.85
N MET A 170 -14.68 6.34 4.24
CA MET A 170 -13.37 6.99 4.15
C MET A 170 -12.95 7.28 2.71
N THR A 171 -13.53 6.60 1.73
CA THR A 171 -13.13 6.71 0.32
C THR A 171 -14.12 7.48 -0.56
N LEU A 172 -15.18 8.05 0.03
CA LEU A 172 -16.19 8.87 -0.68
C LEU A 172 -15.73 10.31 -0.99
#